data_84378c645a43e73395d1c1399cc75556
#
_entry.id   84378c645a43e73395d1c1399cc75556
#
_cell.length_a   1.000
_cell.length_b   1.000
_cell.length_c   1.000
_cell.angle_alpha   90.00
_cell.angle_beta   90.00
_cell.angle_gamma   90.00
#
_symmetry.space_group_name_H-M   'P 1'
#
loop_
_entity.id
_entity.type
_entity.pdbx_description
1 polymer ?
#
loop_
_entity_poly.entity_id
_entity_poly.type
_entity_poly.pdbx_seq_one_letter_code
_entity_poly.pdbx_strand_id
1 'polypeptide(L)'
;VPPAQGVEIRVVDLAVADLRDLLADADAVVHLASGVTAGDVGENTGHDRLAVVERLLAAAGDVGVGHLVVRSSAMVYGAWPDNPVPLTEDAPVRPCPDFLFAVHRARLEEMAASWAAGDPARALTVLRPAVTVAEERPGGLASVVGAATSIRSHEGEPLGQFLHSDDLADAAVCAVAARYHGPLNVAPDGWIGVDVMAELGGPGPRLRLPGSLAALVGRVLFRVGLSPAPPGVFPYTVHPWVVSNDRLCELGWRPSHSNEEAYVAGHEPGVLDRLD
;
A
#
# COMPACT_ATOMS: atom_id res chain seq x y z
N VAL A 1 16.35 -17.82 0.87
CA VAL A 1 17.17 -17.44 -0.30
C VAL A 1 18.43 -16.75 0.22
N PRO A 2 19.65 -17.11 -0.20
CA PRO A 2 20.86 -16.41 0.19
C PRO A 2 20.81 -14.96 -0.33
N PRO A 3 21.40 -13.99 0.38
CA PRO A 3 21.44 -12.62 -0.10
C PRO A 3 22.20 -12.51 -1.42
N ALA A 4 21.78 -11.58 -2.27
CA ALA A 4 22.51 -11.26 -3.50
C ALA A 4 23.93 -10.79 -3.15
N GLN A 5 24.87 -10.93 -4.11
CA GLN A 5 26.25 -10.51 -3.91
C GLN A 5 26.33 -9.01 -3.57
N GLY A 6 27.02 -8.66 -2.49
CA GLY A 6 27.15 -7.28 -2.01
C GLY A 6 26.01 -6.82 -1.06
N VAL A 7 25.06 -7.71 -0.72
CA VAL A 7 24.00 -7.42 0.23
C VAL A 7 24.37 -7.95 1.61
N GLU A 8 24.38 -7.09 2.61
CA GLU A 8 24.49 -7.45 4.03
C GLU A 8 23.08 -7.46 4.65
N ILE A 9 22.73 -8.57 5.31
CA ILE A 9 21.48 -8.69 6.05
C ILE A 9 21.76 -8.51 7.54
N ARG A 10 21.11 -7.52 8.15
CA ARG A 10 21.12 -7.29 9.61
C ARG A 10 19.71 -7.44 10.15
N VAL A 11 19.53 -8.38 11.08
CA VAL A 11 18.23 -8.57 11.75
C VAL A 11 18.25 -7.76 13.03
N VAL A 12 17.46 -6.69 13.07
CA VAL A 12 17.39 -5.74 14.18
C VAL A 12 15.96 -5.36 14.51
N ASP A 13 15.70 -5.02 15.75
CA ASP A 13 14.46 -4.36 16.15
C ASP A 13 14.63 -2.84 16.01
N LEU A 14 13.95 -2.23 15.02
CA LEU A 14 14.04 -0.80 14.75
C LEU A 14 13.52 0.08 15.91
N ALA A 15 12.71 -0.49 16.82
CA ALA A 15 12.22 0.24 17.99
C ALA A 15 13.31 0.49 19.05
N VAL A 16 14.35 -0.34 19.08
CA VAL A 16 15.41 -0.28 20.13
C VAL A 16 16.83 -0.14 19.57
N ALA A 17 17.07 -0.51 18.30
CA ALA A 17 18.39 -0.45 17.67
C ALA A 17 18.94 0.99 17.60
N ASP A 18 20.26 1.14 17.59
CA ASP A 18 20.90 2.41 17.22
C ASP A 18 20.83 2.59 15.70
N LEU A 19 19.91 3.43 15.25
CA LEU A 19 19.68 3.67 13.84
C LEU A 19 20.78 4.53 13.21
N ARG A 20 21.55 5.31 13.99
CA ARG A 20 22.66 6.11 13.46
C ARG A 20 23.79 5.20 12.98
N ASP A 21 24.13 4.18 13.78
CA ASP A 21 25.14 3.18 13.39
C ASP A 21 24.73 2.40 12.14
N LEU A 22 23.43 2.10 12.01
CA LEU A 22 22.90 1.40 10.83
C LEU A 22 22.93 2.25 9.56
N LEU A 23 22.85 3.57 9.68
CA LEU A 23 22.73 4.51 8.58
C LEU A 23 24.02 5.29 8.29
N ALA A 24 25.10 5.09 9.03
CA ALA A 24 26.29 5.94 9.06
C ALA A 24 26.92 6.21 7.68
N ASP A 25 26.86 5.22 6.76
CA ASP A 25 27.43 5.31 5.42
C ASP A 25 26.37 5.24 4.30
N ALA A 26 25.10 5.48 4.65
CA ALA A 26 24.00 5.36 3.69
C ALA A 26 23.79 6.66 2.91
N ASP A 27 23.95 6.63 1.58
CA ASP A 27 23.58 7.72 0.68
C ASP A 27 22.06 7.86 0.55
N ALA A 28 21.34 6.74 0.59
CA ALA A 28 19.88 6.67 0.50
C ALA A 28 19.31 5.63 1.47
N VAL A 29 18.12 5.90 1.97
CA VAL A 29 17.36 4.99 2.81
C VAL A 29 16.02 4.67 2.14
N VAL A 30 15.71 3.39 1.99
CA VAL A 30 14.42 2.90 1.47
C VAL A 30 13.63 2.25 2.60
N HIS A 31 12.62 2.94 3.10
CA HIS A 31 11.76 2.45 4.17
C HIS A 31 10.53 1.74 3.61
N LEU A 32 10.63 0.43 3.46
CA LEU A 32 9.55 -0.44 3.01
C LEU A 32 8.84 -1.18 4.16
N ALA A 33 9.36 -1.08 5.39
CA ALA A 33 8.83 -1.74 6.56
C ALA A 33 7.43 -1.23 6.89
N SER A 34 6.43 -1.91 6.38
CA SER A 34 5.04 -1.56 6.56
C SER A 34 4.15 -2.79 6.55
N GLY A 35 4.68 -3.90 7.11
CA GLY A 35 3.92 -5.14 7.21
C GLY A 35 2.53 -4.86 7.76
N VAL A 36 1.52 -4.91 6.88
CA VAL A 36 0.11 -4.88 7.28
C VAL A 36 -0.31 -6.32 7.34
N THR A 37 -0.45 -6.86 8.54
CA THR A 37 -1.19 -8.11 8.72
C THR A 37 -2.68 -7.79 8.81
N ALA A 38 -3.55 -8.76 8.58
CA ALA A 38 -5.00 -8.56 8.74
C ALA A 38 -5.37 -8.05 10.16
N GLY A 39 -4.59 -8.41 11.18
CA GLY A 39 -4.73 -7.90 12.55
C GLY A 39 -4.29 -6.44 12.74
N ASP A 40 -3.39 -5.97 11.90
CA ASP A 40 -2.85 -4.59 11.99
C ASP A 40 -3.77 -3.52 11.39
N VAL A 41 -4.74 -3.92 10.59
CA VAL A 41 -5.66 -3.00 9.90
C VAL A 41 -6.73 -2.47 10.87
N GLY A 42 -6.92 -3.13 12.01
CA GLY A 42 -8.02 -2.85 12.96
C GLY A 42 -7.65 -2.12 14.25
N GLU A 43 -6.39 -2.04 14.68
CA GLU A 43 -6.06 -1.57 16.04
C GLU A 43 -4.75 -0.76 16.16
N ASN A 44 -4.54 -0.20 17.34
CA ASN A 44 -3.53 0.75 17.86
C ASN A 44 -2.03 0.55 17.48
N THR A 45 -1.67 -0.45 16.69
CA THR A 45 -0.30 -0.71 16.22
C THR A 45 0.29 0.41 15.36
N GLY A 46 -0.54 1.33 14.88
CA GLY A 46 -0.12 2.49 14.09
C GLY A 46 0.76 3.47 14.86
N HIS A 47 0.54 3.67 16.16
CA HIS A 47 1.33 4.60 16.98
C HIS A 47 2.77 4.12 17.15
N ASP A 48 2.98 2.84 17.44
CA ASP A 48 4.33 2.28 17.61
C ASP A 48 5.12 2.35 16.31
N ARG A 49 4.45 2.18 15.16
CA ARG A 49 5.06 2.28 13.84
C ARG A 49 5.45 3.71 13.47
N LEU A 50 4.63 4.71 13.80
CA LEU A 50 4.98 6.11 13.60
C LEU A 50 6.15 6.54 14.49
N ALA A 51 6.23 6.04 15.72
CA ALA A 51 7.38 6.27 16.59
C ALA A 51 8.69 5.70 16.00
N VAL A 52 8.63 4.53 15.37
CA VAL A 52 9.78 3.98 14.63
C VAL A 52 10.17 4.88 13.46
N VAL A 53 9.19 5.41 12.71
CA VAL A 53 9.46 6.36 11.63
C VAL A 53 10.09 7.64 12.16
N GLU A 54 9.62 8.20 13.27
CA GLU A 54 10.23 9.38 13.91
C GLU A 54 11.70 9.16 14.24
N ARG A 55 12.02 8.02 14.84
CA ARG A 55 13.41 7.63 15.14
C ARG A 55 14.26 7.50 13.89
N LEU A 56 13.71 6.87 12.82
CA LEU A 56 14.39 6.72 11.54
C LEU A 56 14.71 8.08 10.92
N LEU A 57 13.73 8.99 10.87
CA LEU A 57 13.89 10.32 10.32
C LEU A 57 14.91 11.15 11.10
N ALA A 58 14.89 11.07 12.45
CA ALA A 58 15.87 11.74 13.30
C ALA A 58 17.29 11.20 13.02
N ALA A 59 17.48 9.88 13.04
CA ALA A 59 18.77 9.26 12.76
C ALA A 59 19.28 9.59 11.35
N ALA A 60 18.43 9.50 10.33
CA ALA A 60 18.76 9.86 8.95
C ALA A 60 19.18 11.33 8.82
N GLY A 61 18.53 12.23 9.59
CA GLY A 61 18.92 13.63 9.66
C GLY A 61 20.27 13.85 10.34
N ASP A 62 20.54 13.13 11.43
CA ASP A 62 21.77 13.25 12.22
C ASP A 62 23.02 12.78 11.45
N VAL A 63 22.88 11.71 10.65
CA VAL A 63 24.00 11.16 9.84
C VAL A 63 24.09 11.72 8.44
N GLY A 64 23.17 12.61 8.05
CA GLY A 64 23.25 13.32 6.76
C GLY A 64 22.79 12.49 5.56
N VAL A 65 21.81 11.58 5.71
CA VAL A 65 21.19 10.85 4.59
C VAL A 65 20.65 11.85 3.57
N GLY A 66 21.10 11.72 2.32
CA GLY A 66 20.74 12.65 1.24
C GLY A 66 19.43 12.31 0.52
N HIS A 67 18.95 11.06 0.58
CA HIS A 67 17.72 10.64 -0.09
C HIS A 67 16.95 9.65 0.76
N LEU A 68 15.66 9.93 0.97
CA LEU A 68 14.73 9.04 1.66
C LEU A 68 13.63 8.61 0.69
N VAL A 69 13.42 7.31 0.57
CA VAL A 69 12.29 6.71 -0.14
C VAL A 69 11.38 6.05 0.88
N VAL A 70 10.14 6.47 0.98
CA VAL A 70 9.17 5.90 1.91
C VAL A 70 8.02 5.22 1.18
N ARG A 71 7.59 4.06 1.66
CA ARG A 71 6.39 3.39 1.18
C ARG A 71 5.17 3.92 1.91
N SER A 72 4.32 4.63 1.19
CA SER A 72 2.96 5.02 1.56
C SER A 72 1.92 4.03 1.00
N SER A 73 0.81 4.51 0.49
CA SER A 73 -0.24 3.74 -0.21
C SER A 73 -1.11 4.67 -1.06
N ALA A 74 -1.64 4.20 -2.18
CA ALA A 74 -2.66 4.90 -2.94
C ALA A 74 -3.95 5.16 -2.13
N MET A 75 -4.17 4.41 -1.05
CA MET A 75 -5.32 4.63 -0.17
C MET A 75 -5.29 5.96 0.58
N VAL A 76 -4.18 6.71 0.57
CA VAL A 76 -4.10 8.07 1.16
C VAL A 76 -4.98 9.08 0.42
N TYR A 77 -5.32 8.81 -0.84
CA TYR A 77 -6.28 9.65 -1.59
C TYR A 77 -7.71 9.50 -1.09
N GLY A 78 -8.01 8.40 -0.36
CA GLY A 78 -9.37 8.03 0.00
C GLY A 78 -10.19 7.56 -1.21
N ALA A 79 -11.33 6.97 -0.94
CA ALA A 79 -12.28 6.55 -1.95
C ALA A 79 -13.54 7.45 -1.86
N TRP A 80 -13.60 8.45 -2.72
CA TRP A 80 -14.62 9.49 -2.70
C TRP A 80 -15.42 9.49 -4.00
N PRO A 81 -16.73 9.84 -3.95
CA PRO A 81 -17.59 9.89 -5.15
C PRO A 81 -17.10 10.87 -6.24
N ASP A 82 -16.34 11.87 -5.83
CA ASP A 82 -15.80 12.94 -6.68
C ASP A 82 -14.36 12.67 -7.16
N ASN A 83 -13.79 11.49 -6.87
CA ASN A 83 -12.47 11.15 -7.35
C ASN A 83 -12.44 11.03 -8.89
N PRO A 84 -11.45 11.63 -9.55
CA PRO A 84 -11.19 11.33 -10.97
C PRO A 84 -10.70 9.89 -11.13
N VAL A 85 -10.84 9.36 -12.35
CA VAL A 85 -10.39 8.02 -12.74
C VAL A 85 -9.47 8.14 -13.95
N PRO A 86 -8.19 7.85 -13.82
CA PRO A 86 -7.45 7.56 -12.59
C PRO A 86 -7.08 8.81 -11.78
N LEU A 87 -6.69 8.62 -10.51
CA LEU A 87 -6.06 9.64 -9.68
C LEU A 87 -4.59 9.82 -10.06
N THR A 88 -4.13 11.05 -10.18
CA THR A 88 -2.72 11.39 -10.35
C THR A 88 -2.09 11.83 -9.02
N GLU A 89 -0.77 12.00 -8.99
CA GLU A 89 -0.04 12.45 -7.80
C GLU A 89 -0.40 13.88 -7.35
N ASP A 90 -1.03 14.66 -8.25
CA ASP A 90 -1.51 16.01 -7.96
C ASP A 90 -2.86 16.02 -7.23
N ALA A 91 -3.52 14.86 -7.13
CA ALA A 91 -4.74 14.71 -6.35
C ALA A 91 -4.45 14.92 -4.85
N PRO A 92 -5.39 15.55 -4.10
CA PRO A 92 -5.19 15.82 -2.68
C PRO A 92 -5.15 14.53 -1.84
N VAL A 93 -4.25 14.48 -0.87
CA VAL A 93 -4.23 13.45 0.18
C VAL A 93 -5.44 13.68 1.10
N ARG A 94 -6.40 12.75 1.06
CA ARG A 94 -7.73 12.88 1.68
C ARG A 94 -8.21 11.52 2.21
N PRO A 95 -7.45 10.87 3.12
CA PRO A 95 -7.74 9.51 3.57
C PRO A 95 -9.14 9.40 4.19
N CYS A 96 -9.80 8.27 3.99
CA CYS A 96 -11.06 7.99 4.70
C CYS A 96 -10.77 7.93 6.22
N PRO A 97 -11.41 8.77 7.05
CA PRO A 97 -11.03 8.95 8.45
C PRO A 97 -11.21 7.68 9.30
N ASP A 98 -12.18 6.84 8.96
CA ASP A 98 -12.45 5.57 9.65
C ASP A 98 -11.50 4.44 9.20
N PHE A 99 -10.60 4.70 8.25
CA PHE A 99 -9.60 3.75 7.80
C PHE A 99 -8.21 4.13 8.31
N LEU A 100 -7.92 3.74 9.55
CA LEU A 100 -6.69 4.12 10.27
C LEU A 100 -5.41 3.81 9.48
N PHE A 101 -5.39 2.74 8.70
CA PHE A 101 -4.25 2.44 7.82
C PHE A 101 -3.94 3.61 6.88
N ALA A 102 -4.95 4.13 6.16
CA ALA A 102 -4.75 5.24 5.23
C ALA A 102 -4.38 6.54 5.97
N VAL A 103 -4.98 6.79 7.14
CA VAL A 103 -4.67 7.94 8.01
C VAL A 103 -3.22 7.89 8.48
N HIS A 104 -2.73 6.72 8.92
CA HIS A 104 -1.33 6.56 9.35
C HIS A 104 -0.35 6.72 8.19
N ARG A 105 -0.72 6.29 6.95
CA ARG A 105 0.10 6.52 5.77
C ARG A 105 0.19 8.00 5.41
N ALA A 106 -0.90 8.74 5.47
CA ALA A 106 -0.88 10.18 5.28
C ALA A 106 0.00 10.87 6.32
N ARG A 107 -0.08 10.44 7.60
CA ARG A 107 0.79 10.99 8.65
C ARG A 107 2.27 10.69 8.43
N LEU A 108 2.62 9.50 7.94
CA LEU A 108 3.98 9.16 7.54
C LEU A 108 4.48 10.11 6.44
N GLU A 109 3.66 10.39 5.43
CA GLU A 109 4.02 11.35 4.36
C GLU A 109 4.30 12.75 4.91
N GLU A 110 3.46 13.25 5.82
CA GLU A 110 3.66 14.56 6.48
C GLU A 110 4.98 14.61 7.26
N MET A 111 5.29 13.57 8.04
CA MET A 111 6.53 13.48 8.80
C MET A 111 7.75 13.45 7.89
N ALA A 112 7.72 12.65 6.83
CA ALA A 112 8.80 12.57 5.85
C ALA A 112 8.97 13.90 5.08
N ALA A 113 7.87 14.56 4.70
CA ALA A 113 7.91 15.88 4.07
C ALA A 113 8.55 16.93 4.99
N SER A 114 8.21 16.91 6.29
CA SER A 114 8.84 17.81 7.29
C SER A 114 10.33 17.56 7.43
N TRP A 115 10.78 16.30 7.38
CA TRP A 115 12.19 15.95 7.39
C TRP A 115 12.93 16.49 6.15
N ALA A 116 12.33 16.34 4.96
CA ALA A 116 12.92 16.83 3.71
C ALA A 116 12.99 18.37 3.69
N ALA A 117 11.94 19.05 4.17
CA ALA A 117 11.91 20.52 4.24
C ALA A 117 12.97 21.12 5.20
N GLY A 118 13.52 20.32 6.11
CA GLY A 118 14.57 20.75 7.05
C GLY A 118 15.93 21.01 6.38
N ASP A 119 16.17 20.52 5.17
CA ASP A 119 17.41 20.72 4.42
C ASP A 119 17.14 20.62 2.90
N PRO A 120 17.41 21.67 2.11
CA PRO A 120 17.16 21.68 0.67
C PRO A 120 18.03 20.67 -0.13
N ALA A 121 19.07 20.12 0.46
CA ALA A 121 19.89 19.07 -0.16
C ALA A 121 19.24 17.67 -0.08
N ARG A 122 18.21 17.52 0.76
CA ARG A 122 17.51 16.25 0.93
C ARG A 122 16.49 16.01 -0.18
N ALA A 123 16.50 14.82 -0.74
CA ALA A 123 15.44 14.32 -1.60
C ALA A 123 14.50 13.41 -0.80
N LEU A 124 13.21 13.50 -1.08
CA LEU A 124 12.19 12.61 -0.54
C LEU A 124 11.36 12.05 -1.68
N THR A 125 11.33 10.72 -1.83
CA THR A 125 10.35 10.04 -2.68
C THR A 125 9.30 9.37 -1.83
N VAL A 126 8.04 9.58 -2.16
CA VAL A 126 6.89 8.93 -1.52
C VAL A 126 6.27 7.97 -2.52
N LEU A 127 6.48 6.67 -2.34
CA LEU A 127 5.83 5.66 -3.16
C LEU A 127 4.41 5.43 -2.64
N ARG A 128 3.42 5.61 -3.51
CA ARG A 128 1.99 5.34 -3.24
C ARG A 128 1.54 4.11 -4.02
N PRO A 129 1.89 2.90 -3.57
CA PRO A 129 1.51 1.69 -4.26
C PRO A 129 0.00 1.42 -4.17
N ALA A 130 -0.54 0.82 -5.24
CA ALA A 130 -1.80 0.10 -5.23
C ALA A 130 -1.76 -1.08 -4.22
N VAL A 131 -2.81 -1.90 -4.14
CA VAL A 131 -2.82 -3.07 -3.25
C VAL A 131 -1.66 -4.00 -3.62
N THR A 132 -0.63 -4.02 -2.78
CA THR A 132 0.55 -4.84 -3.05
C THR A 132 0.32 -6.28 -2.59
N VAL A 133 0.65 -7.21 -3.45
CA VAL A 133 0.55 -8.65 -3.25
C VAL A 133 1.91 -9.31 -3.43
N ALA A 134 2.11 -10.44 -2.75
CA ALA A 134 3.30 -11.28 -2.87
C ALA A 134 2.89 -12.75 -2.77
N GLU A 135 3.41 -13.59 -3.66
CA GLU A 135 3.14 -15.04 -3.67
C GLU A 135 3.52 -15.72 -2.35
N GLU A 136 4.66 -15.31 -1.78
CA GLU A 136 5.21 -15.92 -0.56
C GLU A 136 4.44 -15.52 0.71
N ARG A 137 3.59 -14.53 0.65
CA ARG A 137 2.82 -14.00 1.79
C ARG A 137 1.42 -13.60 1.37
N PRO A 138 0.56 -14.58 1.06
CA PRO A 138 -0.84 -14.29 0.80
C PRO A 138 -1.48 -13.67 2.05
N GLY A 139 -2.32 -12.68 1.88
CA GLY A 139 -3.00 -12.01 2.98
C GLY A 139 -2.74 -10.49 3.05
N GLY A 140 -2.70 -9.93 4.24
CA GLY A 140 -2.50 -8.50 4.47
C GLY A 140 -3.62 -7.64 3.87
N LEU A 141 -3.26 -6.54 3.23
CA LEU A 141 -4.23 -5.59 2.67
C LEU A 141 -5.07 -6.21 1.54
N ALA A 142 -4.50 -7.11 0.73
CA ALA A 142 -5.23 -7.82 -0.32
C ALA A 142 -6.37 -8.68 0.25
N SER A 143 -6.11 -9.39 1.35
CA SER A 143 -7.13 -10.17 2.08
C SER A 143 -8.25 -9.28 2.64
N VAL A 144 -7.89 -8.10 3.17
CA VAL A 144 -8.86 -7.12 3.69
C VAL A 144 -9.75 -6.56 2.58
N VAL A 145 -9.16 -6.19 1.45
CA VAL A 145 -9.91 -5.68 0.28
C VAL A 145 -10.76 -6.79 -0.31
N GLY A 146 -10.23 -8.00 -0.45
CA GLY A 146 -10.97 -9.18 -0.91
C GLY A 146 -12.18 -9.50 -0.02
N ALA A 147 -12.00 -9.48 1.30
CA ALA A 147 -13.10 -9.69 2.23
C ALA A 147 -14.16 -8.56 2.15
N ALA A 148 -13.74 -7.31 1.99
CA ALA A 148 -14.64 -6.17 1.82
C ALA A 148 -15.46 -6.29 0.53
N THR A 149 -14.86 -6.75 -0.58
CA THR A 149 -15.54 -6.92 -1.87
C THR A 149 -16.51 -8.11 -1.91
N SER A 150 -16.49 -9.00 -0.92
CA SER A 150 -17.46 -10.10 -0.78
C SER A 150 -18.87 -9.60 -0.45
N ILE A 151 -18.99 -8.41 0.14
CA ILE A 151 -20.27 -7.75 0.41
C ILE A 151 -20.30 -6.48 -0.45
N ARG A 152 -21.10 -6.52 -1.52
CA ARG A 152 -21.14 -5.44 -2.51
C ARG A 152 -22.31 -4.49 -2.27
N SER A 153 -22.09 -3.21 -2.54
CA SER A 153 -23.18 -2.25 -2.73
C SER A 153 -23.81 -2.41 -4.12
N HIS A 154 -25.10 -2.14 -4.23
CA HIS A 154 -25.75 -1.92 -5.51
C HIS A 154 -25.33 -0.59 -6.16
N GLU A 155 -24.71 0.31 -5.40
CA GLU A 155 -24.48 1.71 -5.75
C GLU A 155 -23.10 1.98 -6.36
N GLY A 156 -22.27 0.95 -6.56
CA GLY A 156 -20.93 1.13 -7.09
C GLY A 156 -20.41 -0.10 -7.82
N GLU A 157 -19.54 0.18 -8.78
CA GLU A 157 -18.72 -0.84 -9.45
C GLU A 157 -17.28 -0.64 -9.01
N PRO A 158 -16.82 -1.36 -7.96
CA PRO A 158 -15.46 -1.18 -7.47
C PRO A 158 -14.45 -1.57 -8.55
N LEU A 159 -13.46 -0.68 -8.72
CA LEU A 159 -12.29 -0.90 -9.55
C LEU A 159 -11.14 -1.32 -8.65
N GLY A 160 -10.39 -2.35 -9.04
CA GLY A 160 -9.25 -2.85 -8.31
C GLY A 160 -7.94 -2.62 -9.07
N GLN A 161 -6.89 -2.26 -8.36
CA GLN A 161 -5.51 -2.30 -8.83
C GLN A 161 -4.67 -3.11 -7.85
N PHE A 162 -3.93 -4.08 -8.39
CA PHE A 162 -3.10 -5.03 -7.63
C PHE A 162 -1.70 -5.00 -8.18
N LEU A 163 -0.74 -4.69 -7.32
CA LEU A 163 0.66 -4.52 -7.67
C LEU A 163 1.46 -5.72 -7.16
N HIS A 164 2.23 -6.35 -8.04
CA HIS A 164 3.17 -7.38 -7.62
C HIS A 164 4.30 -6.79 -6.75
N SER A 165 4.78 -7.53 -5.76
CA SER A 165 5.85 -7.06 -4.86
C SER A 165 7.15 -6.76 -5.59
N ASP A 166 7.47 -7.49 -6.65
CA ASP A 166 8.68 -7.28 -7.45
C ASP A 166 8.60 -5.95 -8.21
N ASP A 167 7.43 -5.60 -8.76
CA ASP A 167 7.22 -4.32 -9.42
C ASP A 167 7.35 -3.14 -8.44
N LEU A 168 6.95 -3.32 -7.16
CA LEU A 168 7.20 -2.33 -6.12
C LEU A 168 8.70 -2.20 -5.80
N ALA A 169 9.43 -3.31 -5.77
CA ALA A 169 10.87 -3.29 -5.54
C ALA A 169 11.59 -2.56 -6.67
N ASP A 170 11.24 -2.85 -7.92
CA ASP A 170 11.78 -2.17 -9.10
C ASP A 170 11.45 -0.67 -9.12
N ALA A 171 10.24 -0.29 -8.70
CA ALA A 171 9.85 1.10 -8.54
C ALA A 171 10.72 1.83 -7.49
N ALA A 172 11.03 1.16 -6.38
CA ALA A 172 11.90 1.73 -5.35
C ALA A 172 13.33 1.91 -5.88
N VAL A 173 13.87 0.95 -6.63
CA VAL A 173 15.19 1.04 -7.27
C VAL A 173 15.21 2.18 -8.29
N CYS A 174 14.19 2.30 -9.13
CA CYS A 174 14.04 3.39 -10.10
C CYS A 174 14.02 4.76 -9.41
N ALA A 175 13.26 4.90 -8.33
CA ALA A 175 13.17 6.13 -7.56
C ALA A 175 14.51 6.54 -6.94
N VAL A 176 15.28 5.58 -6.39
CA VAL A 176 16.62 5.81 -5.85
C VAL A 176 17.57 6.24 -6.95
N ALA A 177 17.60 5.51 -8.07
CA ALA A 177 18.50 5.80 -9.20
C ALA A 177 18.25 7.18 -9.80
N ALA A 178 16.99 7.58 -9.92
CA ALA A 178 16.59 8.91 -10.40
C ALA A 178 16.78 10.01 -9.35
N ARG A 179 17.06 9.67 -8.09
CA ARG A 179 17.03 10.61 -6.95
C ARG A 179 15.77 11.48 -6.99
N TYR A 180 14.64 10.86 -7.28
CA TYR A 180 13.39 11.57 -7.48
C TYR A 180 12.92 12.27 -6.21
N HIS A 181 12.35 13.47 -6.35
CA HIS A 181 11.77 14.22 -5.24
C HIS A 181 10.27 14.43 -5.48
N GLY A 182 9.43 13.88 -4.65
CA GLY A 182 7.98 13.99 -4.73
C GLY A 182 7.23 12.66 -4.61
N PRO A 183 5.91 12.67 -4.72
CA PRO A 183 5.11 11.45 -4.75
C PRO A 183 5.18 10.73 -6.11
N LEU A 184 5.11 9.40 -6.07
CA LEU A 184 5.01 8.50 -7.21
C LEU A 184 3.93 7.46 -6.94
N ASN A 185 2.91 7.42 -7.75
CA ASN A 185 1.98 6.31 -7.76
C ASN A 185 2.64 5.08 -8.38
N VAL A 186 2.45 3.92 -7.75
CA VAL A 186 3.01 2.65 -8.21
C VAL A 186 1.87 1.67 -8.42
N ALA A 187 1.52 1.44 -9.66
CA ALA A 187 0.42 0.56 -10.07
C ALA A 187 0.71 -0.07 -11.43
N PRO A 188 0.18 -1.26 -11.73
CA PRO A 188 0.19 -1.78 -13.10
C PRO A 188 -0.69 -0.92 -14.01
N ASP A 189 -0.58 -1.14 -15.32
CA ASP A 189 -1.38 -0.42 -16.31
C ASP A 189 -2.87 -0.77 -16.17
N GLY A 190 -3.73 0.23 -16.20
CA GLY A 190 -5.17 0.07 -16.09
C GLY A 190 -5.64 -0.41 -14.70
N TRP A 191 -6.76 -1.09 -14.68
CA TRP A 191 -7.42 -1.64 -13.48
C TRP A 191 -8.38 -2.76 -13.88
N ILE A 192 -8.79 -3.60 -12.92
CA ILE A 192 -9.76 -4.66 -13.14
C ILE A 192 -11.09 -4.37 -12.45
N GLY A 193 -12.16 -4.70 -13.16
CA GLY A 193 -13.52 -4.61 -12.62
C GLY A 193 -13.83 -5.77 -11.70
N VAL A 194 -14.89 -5.60 -10.94
CA VAL A 194 -15.34 -6.58 -9.95
C VAL A 194 -15.74 -7.94 -10.55
N ASP A 195 -16.18 -7.96 -11.79
CA ASP A 195 -16.54 -9.21 -12.46
C ASP A 195 -15.28 -10.03 -12.81
N VAL A 196 -14.23 -9.36 -13.29
CA VAL A 196 -12.91 -9.99 -13.51
C VAL A 196 -12.31 -10.50 -12.20
N MET A 197 -12.31 -9.66 -11.14
CA MET A 197 -11.88 -10.12 -9.81
C MET A 197 -12.68 -11.34 -9.33
N ALA A 198 -13.95 -11.40 -9.75
CA ALA A 198 -14.85 -12.48 -9.40
C ALA A 198 -14.54 -13.78 -10.13
N GLU A 199 -14.18 -13.70 -11.40
CA GLU A 199 -13.77 -14.84 -12.22
C GLU A 199 -12.44 -15.40 -11.74
N LEU A 200 -11.46 -14.53 -11.50
CA LEU A 200 -10.12 -14.91 -11.05
C LEU A 200 -10.08 -15.42 -9.61
N GLY A 201 -10.91 -14.88 -8.70
CA GLY A 201 -10.93 -15.25 -7.28
C GLY A 201 -11.74 -16.52 -6.95
N GLY A 202 -12.30 -17.18 -7.96
CA GLY A 202 -13.10 -18.39 -7.79
C GLY A 202 -14.46 -18.19 -7.09
N PRO A 203 -15.22 -19.27 -6.84
CA PRO A 203 -16.55 -19.19 -6.26
C PRO A 203 -16.50 -18.81 -4.78
N GLY A 204 -16.97 -17.63 -4.44
CA GLY A 204 -17.17 -17.15 -3.06
C GLY A 204 -18.55 -16.54 -2.86
N PRO A 205 -19.06 -16.48 -1.63
CA PRO A 205 -20.33 -15.84 -1.35
C PRO A 205 -20.24 -14.35 -1.70
N ARG A 206 -21.11 -13.91 -2.60
CA ARG A 206 -21.18 -12.52 -3.07
C ARG A 206 -22.57 -11.98 -2.79
N LEU A 207 -22.67 -11.26 -1.70
CA LEU A 207 -23.93 -10.66 -1.29
C LEU A 207 -24.03 -9.26 -1.87
N ARG A 208 -25.04 -8.97 -2.68
CA ARG A 208 -25.36 -7.61 -3.14
C ARG A 208 -26.45 -7.02 -2.25
N LEU A 209 -26.18 -5.88 -1.64
CA LEU A 209 -27.07 -5.21 -0.70
C LEU A 209 -27.15 -3.71 -1.01
N PRO A 210 -28.21 -3.00 -0.62
CA PRO A 210 -28.20 -1.54 -0.57
C PRO A 210 -27.01 -1.05 0.27
N GLY A 211 -26.35 0.05 -0.11
CA GLY A 211 -25.08 0.51 0.47
C GLY A 211 -25.10 0.64 1.98
N SER A 212 -26.18 1.20 2.55
CA SER A 212 -26.35 1.31 4.01
C SER A 212 -26.40 -0.06 4.71
N LEU A 213 -27.05 -1.05 4.09
CA LEU A 213 -27.14 -2.40 4.63
C LEU A 213 -25.82 -3.15 4.46
N ALA A 214 -25.13 -3.01 3.32
CA ALA A 214 -23.81 -3.58 3.10
C ALA A 214 -22.80 -3.06 4.13
N ALA A 215 -22.77 -1.76 4.39
CA ALA A 215 -21.93 -1.15 5.42
C ALA A 215 -22.26 -1.66 6.84
N LEU A 216 -23.54 -1.82 7.16
CA LEU A 216 -23.97 -2.36 8.45
C LEU A 216 -23.54 -3.81 8.63
N VAL A 217 -23.79 -4.66 7.62
CA VAL A 217 -23.41 -6.08 7.65
C VAL A 217 -21.88 -6.22 7.75
N GLY A 218 -21.11 -5.49 6.96
CA GLY A 218 -19.64 -5.46 7.05
C GLY A 218 -19.16 -5.08 8.45
N ARG A 219 -19.74 -4.05 9.05
CA ARG A 219 -19.43 -3.61 10.42
C ARG A 219 -19.73 -4.69 11.47
N VAL A 220 -20.86 -5.38 11.34
CA VAL A 220 -21.24 -6.46 12.26
C VAL A 220 -20.26 -7.63 12.10
N LEU A 221 -19.97 -8.06 10.88
CA LEU A 221 -19.04 -9.18 10.62
C LEU A 221 -17.64 -8.88 11.15
N PHE A 222 -17.15 -7.66 10.96
CA PHE A 222 -15.88 -7.22 11.55
C PHE A 222 -15.92 -7.29 13.08
N ARG A 223 -16.99 -6.77 13.69
CA ARG A 223 -17.12 -6.71 15.16
C ARG A 223 -17.16 -8.08 15.83
N VAL A 224 -17.71 -9.09 15.13
CA VAL A 224 -17.78 -10.47 15.63
C VAL A 224 -16.61 -11.33 15.17
N GLY A 225 -15.59 -10.74 14.51
CA GLY A 225 -14.39 -11.44 14.06
C GLY A 225 -14.57 -12.36 12.84
N LEU A 226 -15.69 -12.25 12.12
CA LEU A 226 -15.98 -13.05 10.93
C LEU A 226 -15.46 -12.42 9.62
N SER A 227 -14.98 -11.17 9.65
CA SER A 227 -14.35 -10.49 8.53
C SER A 227 -13.12 -9.74 9.00
N PRO A 228 -11.99 -9.79 8.27
CA PRO A 228 -10.81 -8.96 8.57
C PRO A 228 -10.97 -7.51 8.09
N ALA A 229 -12.04 -7.18 7.36
CA ALA A 229 -12.25 -5.88 6.75
C ALA A 229 -12.84 -4.87 7.75
N PRO A 230 -12.08 -3.84 8.20
CA PRO A 230 -12.62 -2.81 9.08
C PRO A 230 -13.64 -1.94 8.34
N PRO A 231 -14.59 -1.32 9.05
CA PRO A 231 -15.65 -0.49 8.44
C PRO A 231 -15.13 0.61 7.51
N GLY A 232 -13.97 1.18 7.83
CA GLY A 232 -13.36 2.26 7.06
C GLY A 232 -12.86 1.86 5.66
N VAL A 233 -12.79 0.56 5.35
CA VAL A 233 -12.44 0.09 4.00
C VAL A 233 -13.65 0.05 3.06
N PHE A 234 -14.87 0.14 3.59
CA PHE A 234 -16.09 0.04 2.77
C PHE A 234 -16.16 1.07 1.63
N PRO A 235 -15.80 2.36 1.80
CA PRO A 235 -15.79 3.31 0.70
C PRO A 235 -14.96 2.85 -0.52
N TYR A 236 -13.86 2.12 -0.30
CA TYR A 236 -12.99 1.59 -1.36
C TYR A 236 -13.63 0.46 -2.17
N THR A 237 -14.76 -0.07 -1.72
CA THR A 237 -15.57 -1.05 -2.46
C THR A 237 -16.73 -0.42 -3.23
N VAL A 238 -16.90 0.91 -3.12
CA VAL A 238 -18.03 1.64 -3.74
C VAL A 238 -17.53 2.74 -4.67
N HIS A 239 -16.51 3.51 -4.26
CA HIS A 239 -16.01 4.67 -4.97
C HIS A 239 -14.66 4.42 -5.63
N PRO A 240 -14.34 5.14 -6.72
CA PRO A 240 -13.07 4.97 -7.42
C PRO A 240 -11.89 5.49 -6.56
N TRP A 241 -10.76 4.77 -6.66
CA TRP A 241 -9.50 5.13 -6.01
C TRP A 241 -8.27 4.60 -6.75
N VAL A 242 -8.46 4.17 -8.00
CA VAL A 242 -7.37 3.70 -8.88
C VAL A 242 -6.49 4.86 -9.32
N VAL A 243 -5.21 4.61 -9.48
CA VAL A 243 -4.19 5.63 -9.72
C VAL A 243 -3.52 5.47 -11.09
N SER A 244 -3.05 6.59 -11.67
CA SER A 244 -2.16 6.58 -12.83
C SER A 244 -0.73 6.30 -12.37
N ASN A 245 0.04 5.57 -13.21
CA ASN A 245 1.47 5.31 -13.05
C ASN A 245 2.33 6.15 -14.01
N ASP A 246 1.74 7.08 -14.76
CA ASP A 246 2.39 7.82 -15.86
C ASP A 246 3.68 8.49 -15.40
N ARG A 247 3.67 9.16 -14.23
CA ARG A 247 4.84 9.87 -13.70
C ARG A 247 6.03 8.94 -13.41
N LEU A 248 5.76 7.75 -12.88
CA LEU A 248 6.79 6.74 -12.67
C LEU A 248 7.28 6.14 -14.00
N CYS A 249 6.36 5.97 -14.96
CA CYS A 249 6.69 5.53 -16.31
C CYS A 249 7.60 6.53 -17.06
N GLU A 250 7.44 7.85 -16.82
CA GLU A 250 8.33 8.89 -17.37
C GLU A 250 9.77 8.75 -16.85
N LEU A 251 9.98 8.18 -15.66
CA LEU A 251 11.30 7.85 -15.13
C LEU A 251 11.92 6.57 -15.73
N GLY A 252 11.22 5.90 -16.62
CA GLY A 252 11.67 4.67 -17.28
C GLY A 252 11.23 3.36 -16.63
N TRP A 253 10.48 3.41 -15.52
CA TRP A 253 9.89 2.22 -14.93
C TRP A 253 8.73 1.67 -15.79
N ARG A 254 8.54 0.36 -15.78
CA ARG A 254 7.36 -0.29 -16.36
C ARG A 254 6.95 -1.48 -15.48
N PRO A 255 5.65 -1.72 -15.29
CA PRO A 255 5.18 -2.91 -14.59
C PRO A 255 5.53 -4.17 -15.41
N SER A 256 6.00 -5.19 -14.73
CA SER A 256 6.29 -6.51 -15.32
C SER A 256 5.09 -7.46 -15.22
N HIS A 257 4.16 -7.16 -14.31
CA HIS A 257 2.95 -7.95 -14.06
C HIS A 257 1.70 -7.14 -14.34
N SER A 258 0.70 -7.79 -14.91
CA SER A 258 -0.66 -7.21 -15.06
C SER A 258 -1.41 -7.17 -13.73
N ASN A 259 -2.56 -6.49 -13.71
CA ASN A 259 -3.47 -6.51 -12.55
C ASN A 259 -3.97 -7.92 -12.24
N GLU A 260 -4.28 -8.70 -13.28
CA GLU A 260 -4.78 -10.06 -13.20
C GLU A 260 -3.75 -11.00 -12.61
N GLU A 261 -2.51 -10.96 -13.12
CA GLU A 261 -1.39 -11.76 -12.62
C GLU A 261 -1.10 -11.44 -11.14
N ALA A 262 -1.03 -10.15 -10.79
CA ALA A 262 -0.84 -9.74 -9.41
C ALA A 262 -2.01 -10.16 -8.52
N TYR A 263 -3.26 -10.04 -9.01
CA TYR A 263 -4.44 -10.46 -8.26
C TYR A 263 -4.41 -11.97 -7.95
N VAL A 264 -4.06 -12.80 -8.95
CA VAL A 264 -3.94 -14.25 -8.79
C VAL A 264 -2.80 -14.60 -7.83
N ALA A 265 -1.63 -13.96 -7.95
CA ALA A 265 -0.50 -14.16 -7.04
C ALA A 265 -0.83 -13.85 -5.57
N GLY A 266 -1.79 -12.96 -5.31
CA GLY A 266 -2.26 -12.60 -3.96
C GLY A 266 -3.27 -13.58 -3.36
N HIS A 267 -3.75 -14.55 -4.15
CA HIS A 267 -4.64 -15.60 -3.66
C HIS A 267 -3.85 -16.81 -3.19
N GLU A 268 -4.32 -17.51 -2.14
CA GLU A 268 -3.64 -18.70 -1.63
C GLU A 268 -3.48 -19.76 -2.73
N PRO A 269 -2.30 -20.44 -2.83
CA PRO A 269 -2.03 -21.50 -3.82
C PRO A 269 -2.96 -22.73 -3.74
N GLY A 270 -3.98 -22.74 -3.02
CA GLY A 270 -4.94 -23.85 -2.89
C GLY A 270 -6.28 -23.62 -3.59
N VAL A 271 -6.53 -22.46 -4.16
CA VAL A 271 -7.80 -22.15 -4.83
C VAL A 271 -7.71 -22.42 -6.34
N LEU A 272 -6.56 -22.17 -6.95
CA LEU A 272 -6.35 -22.39 -8.39
C LEU A 272 -5.87 -23.82 -8.72
N ASP A 273 -5.11 -24.47 -7.84
CA ASP A 273 -4.66 -25.87 -7.99
C ASP A 273 -5.80 -26.92 -7.91
N ARG A 274 -7.04 -26.47 -7.69
CA ARG A 274 -8.23 -27.32 -7.67
C ARG A 274 -9.08 -27.21 -8.93
N LEU A 275 -8.61 -26.50 -9.94
CA LEU A 275 -9.31 -26.27 -11.20
C LEU A 275 -8.69 -27.02 -12.39
N ASP A 276 -7.63 -27.84 -12.17
CA ASP A 276 -7.07 -28.80 -13.13
C ASP A 276 -7.63 -30.21 -12.91
#